data_59234375ef7189e21a9a094d54e607a6
#
_entry.id   59234375ef7189e21a9a094d54e607a6
#
_cell.length_a   1.000
_cell.length_b   1.000
_cell.length_c   1.000
_cell.angle_alpha   90.00
_cell.angle_beta   90.00
_cell.angle_gamma   90.00
#
_symmetry.space_group_name_H-M   'P 1'
#
loop_
_entity.id
_entity.type
_entity.pdbx_description
1 polymer ?
#
loop_
_entity_poly.entity_id
_entity_poly.type
_entity_poly.pdbx_seq_one_letter_code
_entity_poly.pdbx_strand_id
1 'polypeptide(L)'
;RTSSSAASDVYKRQGIGPEITKASTDVLKAALDKFNMSVELIYEEIGFVSLKKHKTTFRKEILKIGEKCDGIILGTCSHNDYPPTNEGGLNPSGVIRKYYDLYANVRPAKNRLGKSTKFPMGIDCIVMRENTEGFYSDRNMYQGVGELMPTKDCAISIRNITRKGSTRIAEIGFKYAQERRKKLVAIHKANVLRFSDGLFLECARAVSYTHL
;
A
#
# COMPACT_ATOMS: atom_id res chain seq x y z
N ARG A 1 -0.87 20.93 -10.69
CA ARG A 1 -0.92 19.87 -11.75
C ARG A 1 -0.77 18.54 -11.06
N THR A 2 -1.80 17.71 -11.15
CA THR A 2 -1.74 16.33 -10.69
C THR A 2 -1.58 15.44 -11.92
N SER A 3 -0.55 14.62 -11.97
CA SER A 3 -0.40 13.60 -12.99
C SER A 3 -0.59 12.22 -12.37
N SER A 4 -1.33 11.36 -13.04
CA SER A 4 -1.49 9.97 -12.61
C SER A 4 -0.95 9.04 -13.69
N SER A 5 -0.20 8.03 -13.27
CA SER A 5 0.18 6.93 -14.13
C SER A 5 -0.76 5.76 -13.86
N ALA A 6 -1.57 5.42 -14.83
CA ALA A 6 -2.40 4.23 -14.79
C ALA A 6 -1.89 3.28 -15.87
N ALA A 7 -1.25 2.21 -15.47
CA ALA A 7 -0.86 1.17 -16.39
C ALA A 7 -1.90 0.07 -16.40
N SER A 8 -2.52 -0.17 -17.52
CA SER A 8 -3.47 -1.24 -17.64
C SER A 8 -3.21 -2.04 -18.91
N ASP A 9 -3.43 -3.31 -18.85
CA ASP A 9 -3.23 -4.16 -19.99
C ASP A 9 -4.44 -5.00 -20.37
N VAL A 10 -4.65 -5.07 -21.69
CA VAL A 10 -5.69 -5.86 -22.34
C VAL A 10 -5.14 -7.25 -22.70
N TYR A 11 -4.87 -8.09 -21.70
CA TYR A 11 -4.57 -9.48 -21.97
C TYR A 11 -5.47 -10.41 -21.15
N LYS A 12 -6.03 -11.44 -21.76
CA LYS A 12 -7.02 -12.40 -21.22
C LYS A 12 -6.60 -13.14 -19.92
N ARG A 13 -5.42 -12.91 -19.37
CA ARG A 13 -4.89 -13.49 -18.13
C ARG A 13 -4.56 -12.48 -17.03
N GLN A 14 -4.81 -11.19 -17.22
CA GLN A 14 -4.46 -10.16 -16.22
C GLN A 14 -5.61 -9.75 -15.30
N GLY A 15 -6.69 -10.51 -15.27
CA GLY A 15 -7.84 -10.21 -14.40
C GLY A 15 -8.50 -8.88 -14.77
N ILE A 16 -9.11 -8.25 -13.79
CA ILE A 16 -9.94 -7.04 -13.94
C ILE A 16 -9.15 -5.72 -13.88
N GLY A 17 -7.81 -5.78 -13.86
CA GLY A 17 -6.95 -4.59 -13.73
C GLY A 17 -7.22 -3.49 -14.76
N PRO A 18 -7.21 -3.79 -16.07
CA PRO A 18 -7.50 -2.82 -17.12
C PRO A 18 -8.89 -2.19 -17.02
N GLU A 19 -9.90 -3.00 -16.75
CA GLU A 19 -11.29 -2.57 -16.60
C GLU A 19 -11.46 -1.63 -15.41
N ILE A 20 -10.93 -2.01 -14.25
CA ILE A 20 -10.97 -1.19 -13.03
C ILE A 20 -10.22 0.12 -13.24
N THR A 21 -9.04 0.08 -13.87
CA THR A 21 -8.25 1.29 -14.12
C THR A 21 -9.01 2.25 -15.03
N LYS A 22 -9.61 1.72 -16.11
CA LYS A 22 -10.44 2.53 -17.00
C LYS A 22 -11.62 3.15 -16.25
N ALA A 23 -12.39 2.36 -15.54
CA ALA A 23 -13.54 2.84 -14.77
C ALA A 23 -13.13 3.90 -13.74
N SER A 24 -12.00 3.70 -13.04
CA SER A 24 -11.49 4.65 -12.06
C SER A 24 -11.05 5.97 -12.71
N THR A 25 -10.41 5.91 -13.87
CA THR A 25 -10.00 7.12 -14.60
C THR A 25 -11.17 7.85 -15.23
N ASP A 26 -12.21 7.15 -15.68
CA ASP A 26 -13.44 7.77 -16.18
C ASP A 26 -14.17 8.54 -15.05
N VAL A 27 -14.26 7.95 -13.86
CA VAL A 27 -14.81 8.63 -12.66
C VAL A 27 -13.96 9.82 -12.26
N LEU A 28 -12.63 9.68 -12.28
CA LEU A 28 -11.71 10.79 -12.00
C LEU A 28 -11.94 11.96 -12.95
N LYS A 29 -12.01 11.71 -14.26
CA LYS A 29 -12.26 12.74 -15.29
C LYS A 29 -13.57 13.47 -15.02
N ALA A 30 -14.65 12.73 -14.79
CA ALA A 30 -15.95 13.33 -14.49
C ALA A 30 -15.93 14.19 -13.20
N ALA A 31 -15.16 13.78 -12.19
CA ALA A 31 -14.98 14.57 -10.97
C ALA A 31 -14.15 15.85 -11.25
N LEU A 32 -13.09 15.75 -12.03
CA LEU A 32 -12.25 16.89 -12.42
C LEU A 32 -13.09 17.94 -13.19
N ASP A 33 -13.87 17.50 -14.15
CA ASP A 33 -14.77 18.38 -14.91
C ASP A 33 -15.78 19.09 -14.00
N LYS A 34 -16.38 18.33 -13.05
CA LYS A 34 -17.34 18.90 -12.09
C LYS A 34 -16.72 19.97 -11.18
N PHE A 35 -15.48 19.82 -10.82
CA PHE A 35 -14.77 20.74 -9.91
C PHE A 35 -13.88 21.76 -10.64
N ASN A 36 -13.94 21.83 -11.97
CA ASN A 36 -13.11 22.69 -12.81
C ASN A 36 -11.60 22.51 -12.54
N MET A 37 -11.17 21.28 -12.35
CA MET A 37 -9.77 20.93 -12.11
C MET A 37 -9.14 20.35 -13.38
N SER A 38 -7.88 20.68 -13.64
CA SER A 38 -7.10 20.13 -14.75
C SER A 38 -6.06 19.15 -14.24
N VAL A 39 -5.99 17.98 -14.86
CA VAL A 39 -5.01 16.92 -14.55
C VAL A 39 -4.46 16.36 -15.85
N GLU A 40 -3.15 16.24 -15.94
CA GLU A 40 -2.49 15.48 -17.00
C GLU A 40 -2.37 14.02 -16.59
N LEU A 41 -2.86 13.09 -17.41
CA LEU A 41 -2.79 11.65 -17.19
C LEU A 41 -1.70 11.03 -18.06
N ILE A 42 -0.66 10.49 -17.44
CA ILE A 42 0.41 9.73 -18.10
C ILE A 42 0.11 8.24 -17.90
N TYR A 43 0.02 7.49 -19.00
CA TYR A 43 -0.27 6.06 -18.97
C TYR A 43 0.99 5.24 -19.23
N GLU A 44 1.25 4.26 -18.36
CA GLU A 44 2.37 3.35 -18.47
C GLU A 44 1.93 1.89 -18.42
N GLU A 45 2.55 1.07 -19.27
CA GLU A 45 2.28 -0.37 -19.33
C GLU A 45 3.10 -1.12 -18.27
N ILE A 46 2.43 -1.96 -17.48
CA ILE A 46 3.04 -2.87 -16.51
C ILE A 46 2.51 -4.31 -16.70
N GLY A 47 3.03 -5.25 -15.93
CA GLY A 47 2.55 -6.63 -15.93
C GLY A 47 2.99 -7.41 -17.16
N PHE A 48 2.14 -8.33 -17.63
CA PHE A 48 2.49 -9.23 -18.75
C PHE A 48 2.71 -8.50 -20.09
N VAL A 49 2.05 -7.35 -20.33
CA VAL A 49 2.34 -6.57 -21.54
C VAL A 49 3.74 -6.01 -21.50
N SER A 50 4.11 -5.41 -20.39
CA SER A 50 5.48 -4.95 -20.20
C SER A 50 6.48 -6.11 -20.29
N LEU A 51 6.16 -7.26 -19.69
CA LEU A 51 7.01 -8.46 -19.78
C LEU A 51 7.23 -8.91 -21.22
N LYS A 52 6.17 -8.95 -22.03
CA LYS A 52 6.25 -9.34 -23.44
C LYS A 52 7.11 -8.36 -24.27
N LYS A 53 6.93 -7.05 -24.05
CA LYS A 53 7.60 -5.99 -24.81
C LYS A 53 9.02 -5.72 -24.30
N HIS A 54 9.22 -5.73 -23.00
CA HIS A 54 10.43 -5.23 -22.33
C HIS A 54 11.16 -6.26 -21.47
N LYS A 55 10.70 -7.54 -21.48
CA LYS A 55 11.27 -8.62 -20.66
C LYS A 55 11.24 -8.38 -19.16
N THR A 56 10.38 -7.46 -18.71
CA THR A 56 10.11 -7.21 -17.28
C THR A 56 8.68 -6.80 -17.08
N THR A 57 8.06 -7.22 -15.97
CA THR A 57 6.69 -6.81 -15.61
C THR A 57 6.61 -5.38 -15.12
N PHE A 58 7.75 -4.76 -14.78
CA PHE A 58 7.82 -3.38 -14.32
C PHE A 58 9.14 -2.73 -14.72
N ARG A 59 9.09 -1.71 -15.56
CA ARG A 59 10.28 -0.95 -16.00
C ARG A 59 10.69 0.07 -14.96
N LYS A 60 11.99 0.20 -14.69
CA LYS A 60 12.51 1.16 -13.70
C LYS A 60 12.28 2.62 -14.08
N GLU A 61 12.16 2.92 -15.37
CA GLU A 61 11.89 4.24 -15.89
C GLU A 61 10.55 4.80 -15.40
N ILE A 62 9.57 3.94 -15.14
CA ILE A 62 8.26 4.32 -14.58
C ILE A 62 8.42 5.02 -13.23
N LEU A 63 9.40 4.61 -12.43
CA LEU A 63 9.69 5.28 -11.15
C LEU A 63 10.14 6.73 -11.37
N LYS A 64 10.98 6.98 -12.38
CA LYS A 64 11.43 8.33 -12.72
C LYS A 64 10.31 9.23 -13.27
N ILE A 65 9.36 8.64 -13.97
CA ILE A 65 8.14 9.35 -14.41
C ILE A 65 7.30 9.70 -13.16
N GLY A 66 7.10 8.75 -12.26
CA GLY A 66 6.33 8.94 -11.04
C GLY A 66 6.90 10.00 -10.09
N GLU A 67 8.23 10.24 -10.07
CA GLU A 67 8.86 11.33 -9.31
C GLU A 67 8.39 12.72 -9.74
N LYS A 68 7.95 12.85 -10.99
CA LYS A 68 7.46 14.11 -11.56
C LYS A 68 5.95 14.26 -11.45
N CYS A 69 5.29 13.28 -10.88
CA CYS A 69 3.84 13.23 -10.74
C CYS A 69 3.41 13.52 -9.31
N ASP A 70 2.26 14.16 -9.14
CA ASP A 70 1.68 14.40 -7.81
C ASP A 70 1.05 13.14 -7.20
N GLY A 71 0.77 12.12 -8.02
CA GLY A 71 0.21 10.86 -7.57
C GLY A 71 0.28 9.74 -8.60
N ILE A 72 0.10 8.52 -8.14
CA ILE A 72 0.09 7.32 -8.97
C ILE A 72 -1.20 6.55 -8.72
N ILE A 73 -1.92 6.21 -9.79
CA ILE A 73 -3.02 5.24 -9.75
C ILE A 73 -2.48 3.91 -10.26
N LEU A 74 -2.44 2.93 -9.39
CA LEU A 74 -2.00 1.58 -9.72
C LEU A 74 -3.22 0.65 -9.82
N GLY A 75 -3.44 0.08 -11.00
CA GLY A 75 -4.45 -0.94 -11.21
C GLY A 75 -4.07 -2.28 -10.55
N THR A 76 -5.03 -3.19 -10.45
CA THR A 76 -4.81 -4.53 -9.93
C THR A 76 -3.87 -5.33 -10.86
N CYS A 77 -2.90 -6.01 -10.27
CA CYS A 77 -1.91 -6.82 -10.98
C CYS A 77 -1.99 -8.27 -10.55
N SER A 78 -1.93 -9.22 -11.48
CA SER A 78 -1.88 -10.66 -11.22
C SER A 78 -0.45 -11.10 -10.87
N HIS A 79 0.16 -10.47 -9.87
CA HIS A 79 1.58 -10.66 -9.56
C HIS A 79 1.93 -12.08 -9.09
N ASN A 80 0.97 -12.87 -8.62
CA ASN A 80 1.16 -14.27 -8.27
C ASN A 80 1.42 -15.17 -9.48
N ASP A 81 1.01 -14.72 -10.67
CA ASP A 81 1.17 -15.46 -11.93
C ASP A 81 2.43 -15.01 -12.71
N TYR A 82 3.20 -14.07 -12.16
CA TYR A 82 4.42 -13.59 -12.80
C TYR A 82 5.54 -14.62 -12.69
N PRO A 83 6.43 -14.67 -13.67
CA PRO A 83 7.60 -15.54 -13.59
C PRO A 83 8.52 -15.13 -12.42
N PRO A 84 9.51 -15.93 -12.07
CA PRO A 84 10.52 -15.58 -11.08
C PRO A 84 11.22 -14.25 -11.40
N THR A 85 11.74 -13.58 -10.37
CA THR A 85 12.37 -12.25 -10.50
C THR A 85 13.55 -12.24 -11.48
N ASN A 86 14.34 -13.32 -11.55
CA ASN A 86 15.44 -13.49 -12.49
C ASN A 86 14.97 -13.59 -13.96
N GLU A 87 13.70 -13.86 -14.19
CA GLU A 87 13.04 -13.88 -15.50
C GLU A 87 12.21 -12.62 -15.77
N GLY A 88 12.38 -11.59 -14.94
CA GLY A 88 11.74 -10.28 -15.09
C GLY A 88 10.38 -10.13 -14.37
N GLY A 89 9.98 -11.11 -13.57
CA GLY A 89 8.74 -11.05 -12.78
C GLY A 89 8.90 -10.19 -11.52
N LEU A 90 8.60 -8.90 -11.62
CA LEU A 90 8.58 -7.97 -10.50
C LEU A 90 7.14 -7.70 -10.05
N ASN A 91 6.92 -7.60 -8.74
CA ASN A 91 5.64 -7.12 -8.22
C ASN A 91 5.60 -5.58 -8.25
N PRO A 92 4.80 -4.94 -9.15
CA PRO A 92 4.77 -3.50 -9.31
C PRO A 92 4.46 -2.75 -8.00
N SER A 93 3.49 -3.23 -7.24
CA SER A 93 3.13 -2.67 -5.93
C SER A 93 4.28 -2.74 -4.92
N GLY A 94 5.05 -3.82 -4.91
CA GLY A 94 6.23 -3.98 -4.07
C GLY A 94 7.36 -3.02 -4.45
N VAL A 95 7.63 -2.89 -5.75
CA VAL A 95 8.67 -2.00 -6.29
C VAL A 95 8.36 -0.54 -5.95
N ILE A 96 7.13 -0.08 -6.25
CA ILE A 96 6.66 1.30 -5.98
C ILE A 96 6.76 1.61 -4.48
N ARG A 97 6.25 0.73 -3.61
CA ARG A 97 6.29 0.92 -2.15
C ARG A 97 7.70 1.04 -1.60
N LYS A 98 8.63 0.23 -2.10
CA LYS A 98 10.03 0.28 -1.69
C LYS A 98 10.71 1.56 -2.16
N TYR A 99 10.50 1.91 -3.42
CA TYR A 99 11.20 3.04 -4.03
C TYR A 99 10.82 4.38 -3.39
N TYR A 100 9.53 4.62 -3.18
CA TYR A 100 9.02 5.86 -2.60
C TYR A 100 8.86 5.82 -1.07
N ASP A 101 9.31 4.77 -0.39
CA ASP A 101 9.11 4.54 1.06
C ASP A 101 7.67 4.79 1.50
N LEU A 102 6.70 4.21 0.80
CA LEU A 102 5.27 4.38 1.08
C LEU A 102 4.87 3.61 2.34
N TYR A 103 5.26 4.14 3.50
CA TYR A 103 5.13 3.48 4.80
C TYR A 103 3.70 3.47 5.36
N ALA A 104 2.88 4.46 5.04
CA ALA A 104 1.53 4.58 5.58
C ALA A 104 0.47 4.14 4.57
N ASN A 105 -0.16 2.99 4.82
CA ASN A 105 -1.29 2.53 4.06
C ASN A 105 -2.58 3.04 4.71
N VAL A 106 -3.17 4.07 4.12
CA VAL A 106 -4.36 4.76 4.64
C VAL A 106 -5.62 4.11 4.08
N ARG A 107 -6.42 3.50 4.93
CA ARG A 107 -7.63 2.76 4.54
C ARG A 107 -8.87 3.33 5.20
N PRO A 108 -9.58 4.28 4.57
CA PRO A 108 -10.84 4.78 5.07
C PRO A 108 -11.95 3.72 4.92
N ALA A 109 -12.75 3.56 5.97
CA ALA A 109 -13.94 2.73 5.98
C ALA A 109 -15.11 3.55 6.51
N LYS A 110 -16.15 3.74 5.67
CA LYS A 110 -17.32 4.52 5.99
C LYS A 110 -18.57 3.87 5.43
N ASN A 111 -19.66 3.86 6.21
CA ASN A 111 -20.96 3.43 5.72
C ASN A 111 -21.44 4.33 4.58
N ARG A 112 -22.02 3.74 3.57
CA ARG A 112 -22.76 4.46 2.54
C ARG A 112 -24.18 4.69 3.03
N LEU A 113 -24.72 5.89 2.75
CA LEU A 113 -26.09 6.23 3.06
C LEU A 113 -27.08 5.23 2.43
N GLY A 114 -28.16 4.91 3.15
CA GLY A 114 -29.21 4.02 2.68
C GLY A 114 -28.87 2.53 2.63
N LYS A 115 -27.70 2.12 3.10
CA LYS A 115 -27.31 0.70 3.19
C LYS A 115 -27.44 0.20 4.62
N SER A 116 -28.24 -0.87 4.80
CA SER A 116 -28.25 -1.63 6.05
C SER A 116 -26.89 -2.23 6.30
N THR A 117 -26.40 -2.14 7.51
CA THR A 117 -25.13 -2.71 7.92
C THR A 117 -25.33 -3.52 9.19
N LYS A 118 -24.41 -4.43 9.47
CA LYS A 118 -24.35 -5.15 10.75
C LYS A 118 -24.05 -4.22 11.94
N PHE A 119 -23.76 -2.95 11.67
CA PHE A 119 -23.40 -1.95 12.66
C PHE A 119 -24.44 -0.81 12.64
N PRO A 120 -25.47 -0.87 13.51
CA PRO A 120 -26.55 0.14 13.53
C PRO A 120 -26.06 1.57 13.73
N MET A 121 -24.98 1.75 14.49
CA MET A 121 -24.36 3.06 14.75
C MET A 121 -23.48 3.56 13.58
N GLY A 122 -23.35 2.74 12.54
CA GLY A 122 -22.51 3.05 11.40
C GLY A 122 -21.00 2.85 11.67
N ILE A 123 -20.23 2.93 10.59
CA ILE A 123 -18.77 2.91 10.61
C ILE A 123 -18.28 4.18 9.95
N ASP A 124 -17.35 4.87 10.61
CA ASP A 124 -16.55 5.93 10.04
C ASP A 124 -15.19 5.91 10.72
N CYS A 125 -14.25 5.16 10.16
CA CYS A 125 -12.89 5.04 10.68
C CYS A 125 -11.86 5.05 9.55
N ILE A 126 -10.61 5.29 9.92
CA ILE A 126 -9.45 5.12 9.03
C ILE A 126 -8.52 4.12 9.70
N VAL A 127 -8.19 3.04 9.00
CA VAL A 127 -7.16 2.10 9.43
C VAL A 127 -5.82 2.58 8.85
N MET A 128 -4.91 3.01 9.73
CA MET A 128 -3.53 3.31 9.39
C MET A 128 -2.69 2.05 9.56
N ARG A 129 -2.12 1.55 8.47
CA ARG A 129 -1.27 0.37 8.49
C ARG A 129 0.15 0.74 8.08
N GLU A 130 1.13 0.39 8.93
CA GLU A 130 2.53 0.38 8.50
C GLU A 130 2.70 -0.63 7.34
N ASN A 131 3.42 -0.24 6.30
CA ASN A 131 3.38 -0.92 5.01
C ASN A 131 4.76 -1.32 4.46
N THR A 132 5.82 -1.13 5.24
CA THR A 132 7.20 -1.34 4.80
C THR A 132 7.98 -2.36 5.64
N GLU A 133 7.45 -2.76 6.80
CA GLU A 133 8.03 -3.76 7.70
C GLU A 133 6.99 -4.81 8.15
N GLY A 134 7.20 -5.51 9.23
CA GLY A 134 6.32 -6.57 9.70
C GLY A 134 6.68 -7.93 9.12
N PHE A 135 5.73 -8.61 8.48
CA PHE A 135 5.92 -9.91 7.83
C PHE A 135 6.34 -9.81 6.34
N TYR A 136 6.84 -8.68 5.88
CA TYR A 136 7.39 -8.58 4.53
C TYR A 136 8.79 -9.21 4.47
N SER A 137 8.84 -10.52 4.24
CA SER A 137 10.04 -11.35 4.32
C SER A 137 11.18 -10.90 3.39
N ASP A 138 10.83 -10.28 2.25
CA ASP A 138 11.76 -9.76 1.26
C ASP A 138 12.56 -8.53 1.73
N ARG A 139 12.27 -8.00 2.92
CA ARG A 139 12.91 -6.79 3.48
C ARG A 139 13.18 -6.86 4.98
N ASN A 140 12.97 -8.01 5.59
CA ASN A 140 13.12 -8.18 7.03
C ASN A 140 14.55 -8.53 7.47
N MET A 141 15.41 -8.89 6.53
CA MET A 141 16.80 -9.29 6.81
C MET A 141 17.75 -8.48 5.95
N TYR A 142 18.94 -8.19 6.48
CA TYR A 142 20.03 -7.60 5.71
C TYR A 142 20.57 -8.58 4.67
N GLN A 143 20.73 -9.84 5.05
CA GLN A 143 21.10 -10.94 4.15
C GLN A 143 20.06 -12.07 4.25
N GLY A 144 19.70 -12.64 3.12
CA GLY A 144 18.68 -13.68 3.03
C GLY A 144 17.24 -13.10 3.05
N VAL A 145 16.29 -13.96 3.35
CA VAL A 145 14.86 -13.65 3.46
C VAL A 145 14.37 -13.91 4.89
N GLY A 146 13.37 -13.16 5.31
CA GLY A 146 12.76 -13.30 6.65
C GLY A 146 11.79 -14.49 6.75
N GLU A 147 11.94 -15.51 5.93
CA GLU A 147 11.12 -16.71 5.92
C GLU A 147 11.98 -17.92 5.59
N LEU A 148 11.75 -19.02 6.30
CA LEU A 148 12.48 -20.27 6.08
C LEU A 148 11.60 -21.49 6.36
N MET A 149 11.91 -22.61 5.74
CA MET A 149 11.19 -23.87 5.89
C MET A 149 12.15 -24.97 6.40
N PRO A 150 12.32 -25.10 7.73
CA PRO A 150 13.28 -26.05 8.31
C PRO A 150 12.98 -27.50 8.00
N THR A 151 11.70 -27.86 7.84
CA THR A 151 11.24 -29.18 7.44
C THR A 151 10.05 -29.06 6.49
N LYS A 152 9.64 -30.16 5.86
CA LYS A 152 8.45 -30.20 4.97
C LYS A 152 7.16 -29.71 5.64
N ASP A 153 7.08 -29.88 6.95
CA ASP A 153 5.87 -29.63 7.74
C ASP A 153 6.03 -28.43 8.70
N CYS A 154 7.11 -27.65 8.56
CA CYS A 154 7.39 -26.51 9.42
C CYS A 154 7.89 -25.30 8.65
N ALA A 155 7.19 -24.18 8.75
CA ALA A 155 7.62 -22.90 8.22
C ALA A 155 7.74 -21.87 9.33
N ILE A 156 8.74 -21.00 9.25
CA ILE A 156 9.01 -19.90 10.19
C ILE A 156 9.05 -18.60 9.42
N SER A 157 8.31 -17.60 9.88
CA SER A 157 8.36 -16.23 9.37
C SER A 157 8.84 -15.27 10.45
N ILE A 158 9.79 -14.41 10.11
CA ILE A 158 10.30 -13.36 10.99
C ILE A 158 9.48 -12.10 10.79
N ARG A 159 8.94 -11.55 11.88
CA ARG A 159 8.26 -10.27 11.91
C ARG A 159 9.23 -9.19 12.40
N ASN A 160 9.53 -8.22 11.54
CA ASN A 160 10.39 -7.10 11.89
C ASN A 160 9.55 -5.88 12.32
N ILE A 161 9.83 -5.33 13.50
CA ILE A 161 9.22 -4.11 14.02
C ILE A 161 10.33 -3.18 14.46
N THR A 162 10.39 -1.98 13.89
CA THR A 162 11.42 -0.98 14.22
C THR A 162 10.80 0.22 14.96
N ARG A 163 11.62 0.91 15.73
CA ARG A 163 11.23 2.18 16.36
C ARG A 163 10.87 3.22 15.29
N LYS A 164 11.66 3.32 14.23
CA LYS A 164 11.39 4.24 13.11
C LYS A 164 10.02 3.99 12.48
N GLY A 165 9.72 2.75 12.10
CA GLY A 165 8.43 2.38 11.49
C GLY A 165 7.26 2.62 12.43
N SER A 166 7.42 2.22 13.71
CA SER A 166 6.40 2.40 14.75
C SER A 166 6.10 3.87 15.04
N THR A 167 7.13 4.72 15.14
CA THR A 167 6.97 6.15 15.40
C THR A 167 6.28 6.86 14.25
N ARG A 168 6.76 6.70 13.02
CA ARG A 168 6.22 7.41 11.86
C ARG A 168 4.76 7.03 11.53
N ILE A 169 4.37 5.76 11.75
CA ILE A 169 2.96 5.36 11.55
C ILE A 169 2.07 5.91 12.68
N ALA A 170 2.57 6.04 13.90
CA ALA A 170 1.87 6.69 14.99
C ALA A 170 1.68 8.19 14.70
N GLU A 171 2.72 8.90 14.30
CA GLU A 171 2.68 10.34 13.96
C GLU A 171 1.61 10.64 12.91
N ILE A 172 1.61 9.92 11.79
CA ILE A 172 0.59 10.11 10.75
C ILE A 172 -0.81 9.73 11.25
N GLY A 173 -0.92 8.70 12.09
CA GLY A 173 -2.19 8.31 12.72
C GLY A 173 -2.75 9.42 13.62
N PHE A 174 -1.92 10.04 14.45
CA PHE A 174 -2.32 11.17 15.29
C PHE A 174 -2.69 12.41 14.47
N LYS A 175 -1.93 12.73 13.41
CA LYS A 175 -2.27 13.82 12.49
C LYS A 175 -3.68 13.65 11.93
N TYR A 176 -4.01 12.49 11.38
CA TYR A 176 -5.36 12.20 10.89
C TYR A 176 -6.41 12.20 12.00
N ALA A 177 -6.06 11.80 13.22
CA ALA A 177 -7.00 11.84 14.34
C ALA A 177 -7.34 13.29 14.75
N GLN A 178 -6.37 14.21 14.75
CA GLN A 178 -6.58 15.63 15.03
C GLN A 178 -7.55 16.31 14.06
N GLU A 179 -7.47 15.96 12.76
CA GLU A 179 -8.36 16.46 11.71
C GLU A 179 -9.78 15.86 11.78
N ARG A 180 -9.99 14.88 12.65
CA ARG A 180 -11.27 14.14 12.80
C ARG A 180 -11.82 14.27 14.22
N ARG A 181 -12.16 13.13 14.85
CA ARG A 181 -12.78 13.08 16.18
C ARG A 181 -11.80 13.08 17.36
N LYS A 182 -10.52 13.31 17.10
CA LYS A 182 -9.45 13.28 18.12
C LYS A 182 -9.40 11.95 18.89
N LYS A 183 -9.71 10.85 18.22
CA LYS A 183 -9.71 9.50 18.78
C LYS A 183 -8.84 8.58 17.94
N LEU A 184 -7.86 7.96 18.58
CA LEU A 184 -6.96 6.96 17.99
C LEU A 184 -6.94 5.73 18.86
N VAL A 185 -6.91 4.56 18.24
CA VAL A 185 -6.75 3.26 18.90
C VAL A 185 -5.55 2.56 18.29
N ALA A 186 -4.54 2.27 19.11
CA ALA A 186 -3.41 1.45 18.72
C ALA A 186 -3.75 -0.03 18.90
N ILE A 187 -3.73 -0.81 17.82
CA ILE A 187 -4.04 -2.24 17.82
C ILE A 187 -2.74 -3.03 17.89
N HIS A 188 -2.55 -3.79 18.95
CA HIS A 188 -1.32 -4.53 19.23
C HIS A 188 -1.58 -5.79 20.06
N LYS A 189 -0.57 -6.65 20.20
CA LYS A 189 -0.57 -7.85 21.05
C LYS A 189 0.59 -7.83 22.06
N ALA A 190 0.90 -6.68 22.66
CA ALA A 190 2.03 -6.48 23.57
C ALA A 190 1.97 -7.34 24.84
N ASN A 191 0.79 -7.84 25.24
CA ASN A 191 0.65 -8.78 26.34
C ASN A 191 1.30 -10.15 26.05
N VAL A 192 1.48 -10.52 24.78
CA VAL A 192 2.13 -11.76 24.34
C VAL A 192 3.46 -11.44 23.66
N LEU A 193 3.45 -10.53 22.68
CA LEU A 193 4.63 -10.12 21.90
C LEU A 193 5.29 -8.91 22.58
N ARG A 194 5.92 -9.17 23.74
CA ARG A 194 6.41 -8.11 24.65
C ARG A 194 7.49 -7.22 24.01
N PHE A 195 8.34 -7.77 23.14
CA PHE A 195 9.40 -7.00 22.48
C PHE A 195 8.88 -6.26 21.23
N SER A 196 8.32 -6.96 20.27
CA SER A 196 7.90 -6.35 18.99
C SER A 196 6.67 -5.43 19.16
N ASP A 197 5.56 -5.95 19.65
CA ASP A 197 4.36 -5.14 19.87
C ASP A 197 4.50 -4.21 21.09
N GLY A 198 5.35 -4.60 22.06
CA GLY A 198 5.74 -3.71 23.17
C GLY A 198 6.47 -2.48 22.69
N LEU A 199 7.42 -2.61 21.76
CA LEU A 199 8.11 -1.49 21.12
C LEU A 199 7.13 -0.58 20.35
N PHE A 200 6.21 -1.18 19.58
CA PHE A 200 5.16 -0.40 18.90
C PHE A 200 4.30 0.41 19.88
N LEU A 201 3.85 -0.22 20.98
CA LEU A 201 3.04 0.44 22.00
C LEU A 201 3.80 1.58 22.69
N GLU A 202 5.08 1.37 23.02
CA GLU A 202 5.97 2.40 23.58
C GLU A 202 6.07 3.60 22.66
N CYS A 203 6.35 3.39 21.36
CA CYS A 203 6.42 4.45 20.38
C CYS A 203 5.09 5.21 20.23
N ALA A 204 3.97 4.49 20.15
CA ALA A 204 2.64 5.11 20.02
C ALA A 204 2.31 5.98 21.25
N ARG A 205 2.69 5.55 22.47
CA ARG A 205 2.55 6.35 23.69
C ARG A 205 3.44 7.59 23.68
N ALA A 206 4.70 7.45 23.30
CA ALA A 206 5.62 8.59 23.21
C ALA A 206 5.09 9.67 22.26
N VAL A 207 4.60 9.28 21.09
CA VAL A 207 4.00 10.22 20.12
C VAL A 207 2.72 10.86 20.68
N SER A 208 1.91 10.13 21.47
CA SER A 208 0.68 10.68 22.04
C SER A 208 0.92 11.88 22.95
N TYR A 209 2.01 11.88 23.72
CA TYR A 209 2.37 13.01 24.59
C TYR A 209 2.75 14.29 23.84
N THR A 210 3.15 14.17 22.59
CA THR A 210 3.56 15.32 21.76
C THR A 210 2.46 15.83 20.84
N HIS A 211 1.38 15.05 20.64
CA HIS A 211 0.34 15.33 19.64
C HIS A 211 -1.08 15.47 20.24
N LEU A 212 -1.25 15.25 21.53
CA LEU A 212 -2.50 15.49 22.28
C LEU A 212 -2.28 16.58 23.30
#